data_16462ef5dfdf1decca3048ddfb8c0586
#
_entry.id   16462ef5dfdf1decca3048ddfb8c0586
#
_cell.length_a   1.000
_cell.length_b   1.000
_cell.length_c   1.000
_cell.angle_alpha   90.00
_cell.angle_beta   90.00
_cell.angle_gamma   90.00
#
_symmetry.space_group_name_H-M   'P 1'
#
loop_
_entity.id
_entity.type
_entity.pdbx_description
1 polymer ?
#
loop_
_entity_poly.entity_id
_entity_poly.type
_entity_poly.pdbx_seq_one_letter_code
_entity_poly.pdbx_strand_id
1 'polypeptide(L)'
;GQNKVPIIVWTHGSGGAGGYVNPYVKEAKNKLLENGIGVMFLDSFCNRGTKDTWRDQSKATMVSQAIDTMSAYKFLKSHPRSNGKLGTTGHSRGGTNSLLVAEAKFTSVFLNGSKKGFDAVLPEAAECRMAGLFLNPELTTNTKMLYVHGEIDNLTLAKPCADYVKKIKSNPGQIIIDIKQG
;
A
#
# COMPACT_ATOMS: atom_id res chain seq x y z
N GLY A 1 -24.56 -1.27 19.13
CA GLY A 1 -23.44 -1.93 18.44
C GLY A 1 -22.51 -0.88 17.89
N GLN A 2 -21.22 -1.16 17.88
CA GLN A 2 -20.24 -0.22 17.32
C GLN A 2 -20.45 -0.12 15.80
N ASN A 3 -20.48 1.11 15.26
CA ASN A 3 -20.64 1.32 13.82
C ASN A 3 -19.49 0.68 13.04
N LYS A 4 -19.83 -0.03 11.97
CA LYS A 4 -18.88 -0.56 11.01
C LYS A 4 -18.36 0.57 10.11
N VAL A 5 -17.05 0.62 9.91
CA VAL A 5 -16.38 1.67 9.13
C VAL A 5 -15.51 1.08 8.01
N PRO A 6 -15.20 1.83 6.95
CA PRO A 6 -14.11 1.47 6.05
C PRO A 6 -12.78 1.50 6.80
N ILE A 7 -11.81 0.68 6.40
CA ILE A 7 -10.51 0.58 7.09
C ILE A 7 -9.36 0.69 6.09
N ILE A 8 -8.35 1.48 6.45
CA ILE A 8 -7.08 1.59 5.73
C ILE A 8 -6.04 0.72 6.44
N VAL A 9 -5.38 -0.18 5.71
CA VAL A 9 -4.16 -0.85 6.14
C VAL A 9 -2.98 0.07 5.79
N TRP A 10 -2.28 0.54 6.80
CA TRP A 10 -1.10 1.39 6.62
C TRP A 10 0.16 0.56 6.78
N THR A 11 0.98 0.50 5.72
CA THR A 11 2.22 -0.28 5.68
C THR A 11 3.44 0.63 5.78
N HIS A 12 4.41 0.23 6.60
CA HIS A 12 5.61 1.03 6.85
C HIS A 12 6.64 0.94 5.70
N GLY A 13 7.54 1.91 5.64
CA GLY A 13 8.73 1.92 4.80
C GLY A 13 9.84 1.02 5.35
N SER A 14 11.06 1.12 4.78
CA SER A 14 12.23 0.34 5.22
C SER A 14 12.67 0.64 6.66
N GLY A 15 12.24 1.76 7.25
CA GLY A 15 12.47 2.11 8.67
C GLY A 15 11.58 1.37 9.66
N GLY A 16 10.66 0.51 9.20
CA GLY A 16 9.77 -0.26 10.05
C GLY A 16 8.68 0.58 10.74
N ALA A 17 8.04 -0.02 11.76
CA ALA A 17 6.92 0.59 12.49
C ALA A 17 7.29 1.87 13.25
N GLY A 18 8.59 2.15 13.47
CA GLY A 18 9.04 3.43 14.02
C GLY A 18 8.60 4.65 13.20
N GLY A 19 8.35 4.49 11.91
CA GLY A 19 7.81 5.54 11.05
C GLY A 19 6.38 5.99 11.41
N TYR A 20 5.61 5.16 12.11
CA TYR A 20 4.23 5.48 12.48
C TYR A 20 4.09 6.58 13.53
N VAL A 21 5.16 6.91 14.24
CA VAL A 21 5.18 8.05 15.19
C VAL A 21 5.50 9.38 14.51
N ASN A 22 5.80 9.39 13.23
CA ASN A 22 6.05 10.63 12.46
C ASN A 22 4.82 11.56 12.53
N PRO A 23 5.01 12.87 12.75
CA PRO A 23 3.91 13.85 12.80
C PRO A 23 2.98 13.81 11.59
N TYR A 24 3.52 13.67 10.38
CA TYR A 24 2.73 13.54 9.14
C TYR A 24 1.78 12.32 9.21
N VAL A 25 2.28 11.15 9.62
CA VAL A 25 1.45 9.93 9.74
C VAL A 25 0.38 10.10 10.81
N LYS A 26 0.72 10.75 11.93
CA LYS A 26 -0.26 11.06 13.01
C LYS A 26 -1.36 11.99 12.52
N GLU A 27 -1.01 13.05 11.80
CA GLU A 27 -1.99 14.00 11.24
C GLU A 27 -2.90 13.31 10.23
N ALA A 28 -2.33 12.59 9.27
CA ALA A 28 -3.10 11.85 8.26
C ALA A 28 -4.03 10.80 8.89
N LYS A 29 -3.55 10.05 9.90
CA LYS A 29 -4.38 9.14 10.70
C LYS A 29 -5.56 9.88 11.34
N ASN A 30 -5.32 11.03 11.97
CA ASN A 30 -6.38 11.78 12.64
C ASN A 30 -7.44 12.25 11.64
N LYS A 31 -7.04 12.76 10.47
CA LYS A 31 -7.95 13.12 9.37
C LYS A 31 -8.79 11.94 8.89
N LEU A 32 -8.21 10.74 8.78
CA LEU A 32 -8.94 9.54 8.42
C LEU A 32 -10.00 9.21 9.49
N LEU A 33 -9.62 9.20 10.76
CA LEU A 33 -10.54 8.92 11.88
C LEU A 33 -11.69 9.94 11.99
N GLU A 34 -11.41 11.22 11.81
CA GLU A 34 -12.41 12.31 11.78
C GLU A 34 -13.43 12.11 10.65
N ASN A 35 -13.02 11.48 9.55
CA ASN A 35 -13.89 11.12 8.43
C ASN A 35 -14.51 9.72 8.55
N GLY A 36 -14.48 9.11 9.73
CA GLY A 36 -15.09 7.81 9.98
C GLY A 36 -14.36 6.63 9.34
N ILE A 37 -13.07 6.78 9.00
CA ILE A 37 -12.24 5.74 8.40
C ILE A 37 -11.30 5.18 9.47
N GLY A 38 -11.39 3.88 9.74
CA GLY A 38 -10.48 3.17 10.63
C GLY A 38 -9.08 3.01 10.03
N VAL A 39 -8.06 2.92 10.88
CA VAL A 39 -6.68 2.71 10.46
C VAL A 39 -6.10 1.49 11.18
N MET A 40 -5.50 0.59 10.43
CA MET A 40 -4.69 -0.52 10.93
C MET A 40 -3.24 -0.30 10.53
N PHE A 41 -2.37 -0.02 11.50
CA PHE A 41 -0.92 -0.01 11.28
C PHE A 41 -0.39 -1.44 11.30
N LEU A 42 0.25 -1.85 10.21
CA LEU A 42 0.79 -3.19 10.02
C LEU A 42 2.31 -3.18 10.24
N ASP A 43 2.78 -3.91 11.26
CA ASP A 43 4.22 -4.14 11.47
C ASP A 43 4.63 -5.48 10.86
N SER A 44 5.29 -5.43 9.71
CA SER A 44 5.79 -6.63 9.01
C SER A 44 7.19 -7.07 9.48
N PHE A 45 7.80 -6.38 10.44
CA PHE A 45 9.17 -6.67 10.86
C PHE A 45 9.27 -7.32 12.24
N CYS A 46 8.33 -7.07 13.15
CA CYS A 46 8.43 -7.50 14.55
C CYS A 46 8.67 -9.01 14.70
N ASN A 47 7.98 -9.85 13.94
CA ASN A 47 8.12 -11.31 13.99
C ASN A 47 9.25 -11.87 13.10
N ARG A 48 10.02 -10.99 12.43
CA ARG A 48 11.15 -11.36 11.57
C ARG A 48 12.51 -11.01 12.19
N GLY A 49 12.51 -10.59 13.47
CA GLY A 49 13.74 -10.29 14.21
C GLY A 49 14.49 -9.07 13.68
N THR A 50 13.80 -8.17 12.96
CA THR A 50 14.40 -6.91 12.50
C THR A 50 13.48 -5.73 12.84
N LYS A 51 14.09 -4.57 13.03
CA LYS A 51 13.38 -3.29 13.23
C LYS A 51 13.34 -2.44 11.97
N ASP A 52 14.28 -2.69 11.08
CA ASP A 52 14.42 -1.98 9.79
C ASP A 52 15.13 -2.86 8.75
N THR A 53 15.09 -2.42 7.50
CA THR A 53 15.75 -3.09 6.37
C THR A 53 16.63 -2.14 5.56
N TRP A 54 17.01 -0.97 6.12
CA TRP A 54 17.82 0.02 5.41
C TRP A 54 19.12 -0.54 4.87
N ARG A 55 19.81 -1.35 5.67
CA ARG A 55 21.12 -1.92 5.34
C ARG A 55 21.02 -3.30 4.70
N ASP A 56 19.90 -4.00 4.91
CA ASP A 56 19.74 -5.38 4.45
C ASP A 56 18.27 -5.67 4.16
N GLN A 57 17.86 -5.52 2.89
CA GLN A 57 16.50 -5.77 2.44
C GLN A 57 16.12 -7.26 2.45
N SER A 58 17.11 -8.18 2.60
CA SER A 58 16.84 -9.63 2.63
C SER A 58 16.21 -10.11 3.93
N LYS A 59 16.37 -9.37 5.03
CA LYS A 59 15.76 -9.69 6.34
C LYS A 59 14.24 -9.75 6.32
N ALA A 60 13.63 -8.95 5.47
CA ALA A 60 12.20 -9.03 5.18
C ALA A 60 11.99 -8.59 3.73
N THR A 61 11.63 -9.50 2.87
CA THR A 61 11.46 -9.20 1.44
C THR A 61 10.23 -8.32 1.18
N MET A 62 10.20 -7.63 0.04
CA MET A 62 9.03 -6.85 -0.39
C MET A 62 7.78 -7.75 -0.51
N VAL A 63 7.98 -8.96 -1.05
CA VAL A 63 6.89 -9.94 -1.20
C VAL A 63 6.37 -10.39 0.16
N SER A 64 7.22 -10.59 1.17
CA SER A 64 6.74 -10.98 2.51
C SER A 64 5.86 -9.91 3.14
N GLN A 65 6.19 -8.62 2.97
CA GLN A 65 5.33 -7.53 3.42
C GLN A 65 4.00 -7.47 2.66
N ALA A 66 4.01 -7.77 1.36
CA ALA A 66 2.79 -7.83 0.56
C ALA A 66 1.88 -9.02 0.99
N ILE A 67 2.47 -10.15 1.35
CA ILE A 67 1.74 -11.29 1.94
C ILE A 67 1.08 -10.89 3.27
N ASP A 68 1.79 -10.18 4.14
CA ASP A 68 1.23 -9.68 5.41
C ASP A 68 0.05 -8.74 5.15
N THR A 69 0.17 -7.86 4.16
CA THR A 69 -0.89 -6.92 3.77
C THR A 69 -2.12 -7.64 3.24
N MET A 70 -1.95 -8.70 2.44
CA MET A 70 -3.07 -9.54 1.99
C MET A 70 -3.68 -10.36 3.13
N SER A 71 -2.90 -10.77 4.10
CA SER A 71 -3.39 -11.42 5.32
C SER A 71 -4.23 -10.46 6.16
N ALA A 72 -3.78 -9.20 6.32
CA ALA A 72 -4.55 -8.14 6.96
C ALA A 72 -5.86 -7.85 6.19
N TYR A 73 -5.82 -7.84 4.85
CA TYR A 73 -7.03 -7.73 4.02
C TYR A 73 -8.05 -8.83 4.35
N LYS A 74 -7.63 -10.10 4.36
CA LYS A 74 -8.53 -11.23 4.68
C LYS A 74 -9.11 -11.10 6.08
N PHE A 75 -8.28 -10.78 7.08
CA PHE A 75 -8.70 -10.56 8.46
C PHE A 75 -9.76 -9.46 8.56
N LEU A 76 -9.51 -8.31 7.91
CA LEU A 76 -10.41 -7.16 7.97
C LEU A 76 -11.71 -7.36 7.19
N LYS A 77 -11.74 -8.23 6.19
CA LYS A 77 -12.99 -8.56 5.46
C LYS A 77 -14.06 -9.16 6.38
N SER A 78 -13.66 -9.92 7.39
CA SER A 78 -14.57 -10.54 8.37
C SER A 78 -14.59 -9.84 9.72
N HIS A 79 -13.78 -8.80 9.91
CA HIS A 79 -13.67 -8.12 11.20
C HIS A 79 -14.97 -7.39 11.57
N PRO A 80 -15.48 -7.51 12.83
CA PRO A 80 -16.79 -6.99 13.22
C PRO A 80 -16.93 -5.48 13.10
N ARG A 81 -15.85 -4.72 13.16
CA ARG A 81 -15.82 -3.27 12.97
C ARG A 81 -15.65 -2.83 11.51
N SER A 82 -15.40 -3.74 10.59
CA SER A 82 -15.24 -3.43 9.17
C SER A 82 -16.59 -3.45 8.45
N ASN A 83 -16.84 -2.46 7.59
CA ASN A 83 -17.98 -2.49 6.66
C ASN A 83 -17.63 -3.21 5.35
N GLY A 84 -16.44 -3.85 5.26
CA GLY A 84 -15.96 -4.56 4.08
C GLY A 84 -15.29 -3.68 3.02
N LYS A 85 -15.30 -2.35 3.17
CA LYS A 85 -14.55 -1.42 2.32
C LYS A 85 -13.15 -1.27 2.88
N LEU A 86 -12.15 -1.67 2.11
CA LEU A 86 -10.75 -1.70 2.56
C LEU A 86 -9.86 -0.94 1.59
N GLY A 87 -8.96 -0.13 2.16
CA GLY A 87 -7.89 0.51 1.42
C GLY A 87 -6.51 0.13 1.97
N THR A 88 -5.47 0.50 1.21
CA THR A 88 -4.08 0.41 1.71
C THR A 88 -3.27 1.62 1.28
N THR A 89 -2.34 2.01 2.14
CA THR A 89 -1.38 3.09 1.88
C THR A 89 -0.04 2.76 2.51
N GLY A 90 0.96 3.49 2.11
CA GLY A 90 2.29 3.48 2.70
C GLY A 90 3.28 4.30 1.88
N HIS A 91 4.37 4.69 2.53
CA HIS A 91 5.43 5.49 1.95
C HIS A 91 6.65 4.62 1.60
N SER A 92 7.38 4.97 0.53
CA SER A 92 8.61 4.28 0.13
C SER A 92 8.37 2.78 -0.11
N ARG A 93 9.02 1.88 0.63
CA ARG A 93 8.75 0.44 0.64
C ARG A 93 7.25 0.12 0.84
N GLY A 94 6.55 0.85 1.73
CA GLY A 94 5.10 0.72 1.91
C GLY A 94 4.30 1.14 0.68
N GLY A 95 4.77 2.16 -0.04
CA GLY A 95 4.20 2.57 -1.33
C GLY A 95 4.34 1.49 -2.39
N THR A 96 5.52 0.89 -2.50
CA THR A 96 5.76 -0.26 -3.39
C THR A 96 4.88 -1.45 -3.03
N ASN A 97 4.72 -1.72 -1.73
CA ASN A 97 3.82 -2.75 -1.25
C ASN A 97 2.36 -2.48 -1.69
N SER A 98 1.91 -1.24 -1.62
CA SER A 98 0.56 -0.85 -2.10
C SER A 98 0.39 -1.10 -3.60
N LEU A 99 1.42 -0.90 -4.43
CA LEU A 99 1.42 -1.26 -5.84
C LEU A 99 1.32 -2.78 -6.06
N LEU A 100 2.09 -3.56 -5.30
CA LEU A 100 2.08 -5.03 -5.41
C LEU A 100 0.71 -5.64 -5.09
N VAL A 101 0.07 -5.19 -4.00
CA VAL A 101 -1.24 -5.72 -3.60
C VAL A 101 -2.41 -5.16 -4.41
N ALA A 102 -2.18 -4.15 -5.23
CA ALA A 102 -3.13 -3.64 -6.21
C ALA A 102 -3.07 -4.41 -7.54
N GLU A 103 -2.04 -5.22 -7.76
CA GLU A 103 -1.85 -5.98 -8.99
C GLU A 103 -2.75 -7.24 -8.98
N ALA A 104 -3.50 -7.42 -10.09
CA ALA A 104 -4.56 -8.43 -10.18
C ALA A 104 -4.04 -9.87 -10.08
N LYS A 105 -2.87 -10.17 -10.68
CA LYS A 105 -2.26 -11.52 -10.61
C LYS A 105 -1.80 -11.84 -9.19
N PHE A 106 -1.11 -10.87 -8.55
CA PHE A 106 -0.68 -11.04 -7.16
C PHE A 106 -1.88 -11.28 -6.24
N THR A 107 -2.89 -10.41 -6.33
CA THR A 107 -4.12 -10.51 -5.53
C THR A 107 -4.85 -11.83 -5.76
N SER A 108 -4.94 -12.30 -7.01
CA SER A 108 -5.66 -13.54 -7.34
C SER A 108 -5.07 -14.78 -6.68
N VAL A 109 -3.75 -14.82 -6.47
CA VAL A 109 -3.07 -15.91 -5.74
C VAL A 109 -3.61 -16.03 -4.31
N PHE A 110 -3.89 -14.91 -3.64
CA PHE A 110 -4.38 -14.90 -2.25
C PHE A 110 -5.89 -15.02 -2.13
N LEU A 111 -6.63 -14.67 -3.17
CA LEU A 111 -8.10 -14.56 -3.13
C LEU A 111 -8.79 -15.59 -4.04
N ASN A 112 -8.25 -16.80 -4.13
CA ASN A 112 -8.83 -17.94 -4.85
C ASN A 112 -9.23 -17.59 -6.30
N GLY A 113 -8.33 -16.93 -7.03
CA GLY A 113 -8.55 -16.52 -8.42
C GLY A 113 -9.30 -15.20 -8.58
N SER A 114 -9.79 -14.59 -7.50
CA SER A 114 -10.49 -13.30 -7.59
C SER A 114 -9.54 -12.16 -7.97
N LYS A 115 -9.93 -11.39 -8.97
CA LYS A 115 -9.25 -10.15 -9.34
C LYS A 115 -9.81 -8.91 -8.61
N LYS A 116 -10.62 -9.10 -7.55
CA LYS A 116 -11.10 -8.01 -6.69
C LYS A 116 -10.21 -7.95 -5.45
N GLY A 117 -9.62 -6.79 -5.16
CA GLY A 117 -8.73 -6.55 -4.04
C GLY A 117 -9.19 -5.40 -3.15
N PHE A 118 -8.25 -4.61 -2.67
CA PHE A 118 -8.52 -3.37 -1.95
C PHE A 118 -9.38 -2.42 -2.80
N ASP A 119 -10.33 -1.72 -2.17
CA ASP A 119 -11.22 -0.76 -2.87
C ASP A 119 -10.46 0.53 -3.22
N ALA A 120 -9.47 0.91 -2.42
CA ALA A 120 -8.62 2.08 -2.66
C ALA A 120 -7.16 1.77 -2.32
N VAL A 121 -6.23 2.30 -3.12
CA VAL A 121 -4.80 2.24 -2.84
C VAL A 121 -4.15 3.61 -3.03
N LEU A 122 -3.28 3.98 -2.09
CA LEU A 122 -2.51 5.21 -2.12
C LEU A 122 -1.02 4.88 -1.97
N PRO A 123 -0.32 4.53 -3.07
CA PRO A 123 1.13 4.37 -3.06
C PRO A 123 1.82 5.74 -2.99
N GLU A 124 2.59 5.99 -1.93
CA GLU A 124 3.35 7.22 -1.76
C GLU A 124 4.85 6.98 -1.95
N ALA A 125 5.49 7.77 -2.79
CA ALA A 125 6.94 7.74 -3.03
C ALA A 125 7.50 6.32 -3.15
N ALA A 126 6.86 5.46 -3.94
CA ALA A 126 7.21 4.06 -4.09
C ALA A 126 8.58 3.87 -4.76
N GLU A 127 9.30 2.78 -4.45
CA GLU A 127 10.51 2.37 -5.17
C GLU A 127 10.16 1.33 -6.24
N CYS A 128 10.30 1.68 -7.50
CA CYS A 128 9.90 0.83 -8.62
C CYS A 128 11.05 0.21 -9.41
N ARG A 129 12.31 0.63 -9.15
CA ARG A 129 13.49 0.09 -9.85
C ARG A 129 13.87 -1.30 -9.36
N MET A 130 13.73 -1.55 -8.05
CA MET A 130 14.27 -2.73 -7.37
C MET A 130 13.18 -3.69 -6.86
N ALA A 131 11.91 -3.38 -7.09
CA ALA A 131 10.82 -4.06 -6.41
C ALA A 131 10.35 -5.36 -7.08
N GLY A 132 10.93 -5.77 -8.20
CA GLY A 132 10.46 -6.96 -8.94
C GLY A 132 9.03 -6.82 -9.42
N LEU A 133 8.62 -5.62 -9.79
CA LEU A 133 7.28 -5.30 -10.26
C LEU A 133 6.97 -6.04 -11.58
N PHE A 134 5.69 -6.23 -11.85
CA PHE A 134 5.23 -6.98 -13.01
C PHE A 134 5.54 -6.29 -14.34
N LEU A 135 5.94 -7.05 -15.36
CA LEU A 135 6.22 -6.53 -16.70
C LEU A 135 4.95 -6.02 -17.39
N ASN A 136 3.83 -6.71 -17.19
CA ASN A 136 2.52 -6.37 -17.74
C ASN A 136 1.51 -6.24 -16.59
N PRO A 137 1.57 -5.16 -15.81
CA PRO A 137 0.72 -5.02 -14.64
C PRO A 137 -0.74 -4.77 -15.03
N GLU A 138 -1.65 -5.36 -14.26
CA GLU A 138 -3.10 -5.16 -14.36
C GLU A 138 -3.66 -4.78 -12.99
N LEU A 139 -4.40 -3.69 -12.93
CA LEU A 139 -5.05 -3.28 -11.68
C LEU A 139 -6.21 -4.22 -11.34
N THR A 140 -6.39 -4.53 -10.06
CA THR A 140 -7.58 -5.22 -9.58
C THR A 140 -8.85 -4.46 -9.99
N THR A 141 -9.91 -5.20 -10.32
CA THR A 141 -11.07 -4.65 -11.07
C THR A 141 -11.89 -3.62 -10.30
N ASN A 142 -11.85 -3.65 -8.96
CA ASN A 142 -12.59 -2.73 -8.08
C ASN A 142 -11.73 -1.59 -7.52
N THR A 143 -10.42 -1.60 -7.71
CA THR A 143 -9.50 -0.67 -7.05
C THR A 143 -9.53 0.71 -7.70
N LYS A 144 -9.55 1.75 -6.86
CA LYS A 144 -9.17 3.12 -7.21
C LYS A 144 -7.76 3.39 -6.69
N MET A 145 -6.90 3.94 -7.51
CA MET A 145 -5.52 4.26 -7.15
C MET A 145 -5.29 5.77 -7.27
N LEU A 146 -4.73 6.35 -6.20
CA LEU A 146 -4.09 7.66 -6.25
C LEU A 146 -2.60 7.45 -5.99
N TYR A 147 -1.78 7.53 -7.04
CA TYR A 147 -0.32 7.48 -6.90
C TYR A 147 0.22 8.89 -6.64
N VAL A 148 0.98 9.05 -5.55
CA VAL A 148 1.56 10.34 -5.14
C VAL A 148 3.08 10.23 -5.02
N HIS A 149 3.80 11.22 -5.57
CA HIS A 149 5.26 11.26 -5.49
C HIS A 149 5.76 12.71 -5.55
N GLY A 150 6.87 13.00 -4.87
CA GLY A 150 7.58 14.28 -5.02
C GLY A 150 8.47 14.25 -6.25
N GLU A 151 8.40 15.30 -7.11
CA GLU A 151 9.21 15.38 -8.33
C GLU A 151 10.71 15.35 -8.05
N ILE A 152 11.13 16.01 -6.97
CA ILE A 152 12.54 16.17 -6.58
C ILE A 152 13.02 15.08 -5.60
N ASP A 153 12.24 14.01 -5.39
CA ASP A 153 12.66 12.88 -4.55
C ASP A 153 13.92 12.23 -5.14
N ASN A 154 15.02 12.31 -4.40
CA ASN A 154 16.32 11.79 -4.82
C ASN A 154 16.62 10.40 -4.24
N LEU A 155 15.76 9.86 -3.39
CA LEU A 155 15.89 8.52 -2.78
C LEU A 155 15.06 7.49 -3.57
N THR A 156 13.77 7.73 -3.69
CA THR A 156 12.87 6.96 -4.52
C THR A 156 12.46 7.81 -5.73
N LEU A 157 13.12 7.63 -6.87
CA LEU A 157 12.90 8.51 -8.02
C LEU A 157 11.46 8.41 -8.54
N ALA A 158 10.81 9.56 -8.76
CA ALA A 158 9.43 9.64 -9.24
C ALA A 158 9.24 9.01 -10.63
N LYS A 159 10.15 9.27 -11.57
CA LYS A 159 10.00 8.85 -12.97
C LYS A 159 9.85 7.34 -13.17
N PRO A 160 10.67 6.43 -12.59
CA PRO A 160 10.49 4.99 -12.78
C PRO A 160 9.13 4.49 -12.32
N CYS A 161 8.61 5.01 -11.23
CA CYS A 161 7.28 4.65 -10.74
C CYS A 161 6.15 5.25 -11.56
N ALA A 162 6.26 6.52 -11.99
CA ALA A 162 5.28 7.13 -12.86
C ALA A 162 5.19 6.36 -14.20
N ASP A 163 6.33 5.95 -14.77
CA ASP A 163 6.37 5.14 -15.99
C ASP A 163 5.78 3.75 -15.78
N TYR A 164 5.99 3.14 -14.60
CA TYR A 164 5.35 1.87 -14.25
C TYR A 164 3.83 2.01 -14.11
N VAL A 165 3.36 3.01 -13.36
CA VAL A 165 1.93 3.22 -13.11
C VAL A 165 1.16 3.51 -14.40
N LYS A 166 1.77 4.24 -15.35
CA LYS A 166 1.20 4.48 -16.68
C LYS A 166 1.02 3.21 -17.52
N LYS A 167 1.80 2.15 -17.25
CA LYS A 167 1.69 0.85 -17.95
C LYS A 167 0.63 -0.07 -17.37
N ILE A 168 0.08 0.24 -16.19
CA ILE A 168 -0.92 -0.60 -15.54
C ILE A 168 -2.21 -0.61 -16.35
N LYS A 169 -2.63 -1.79 -16.81
CA LYS A 169 -3.95 -1.96 -17.43
C LYS A 169 -5.03 -1.71 -16.39
N SER A 170 -5.91 -0.78 -16.67
CA SER A 170 -7.01 -0.36 -15.79
C SER A 170 -8.18 0.18 -16.60
N ASN A 171 -9.37 0.25 -15.97
CA ASN A 171 -10.49 0.95 -16.57
C ASN A 171 -10.29 2.48 -16.50
N PRO A 172 -10.90 3.24 -17.40
CA PRO A 172 -10.81 4.71 -17.35
C PRO A 172 -11.19 5.27 -15.98
N GLY A 173 -10.38 6.21 -15.47
CA GLY A 173 -10.61 6.87 -14.18
C GLY A 173 -10.32 6.04 -12.93
N GLN A 174 -9.75 4.83 -13.07
CA GLN A 174 -9.31 4.08 -11.89
C GLN A 174 -7.99 4.58 -11.30
N ILE A 175 -7.12 5.19 -12.11
CA ILE A 175 -5.79 5.64 -11.68
C ILE A 175 -5.69 7.15 -11.83
N ILE A 176 -5.25 7.82 -10.77
CA ILE A 176 -4.82 9.21 -10.75
C ILE A 176 -3.34 9.23 -10.38
N ILE A 177 -2.54 9.99 -11.14
CA ILE A 177 -1.12 10.20 -10.89
C ILE A 177 -0.94 11.66 -10.47
N ASP A 178 -0.42 11.89 -9.28
CA ASP A 178 -0.18 13.21 -8.71
C ASP A 178 1.32 13.35 -8.34
N ILE A 179 2.07 14.02 -9.21
CA ILE A 179 3.48 14.34 -8.97
C ILE A 179 3.55 15.75 -8.40
N LYS A 180 3.90 15.85 -7.13
CA LYS A 180 4.01 17.12 -6.41
C LYS A 180 5.28 17.84 -6.83
N GLN A 181 5.14 19.04 -7.34
CA GLN A 181 6.25 19.95 -7.59
C GLN A 181 6.81 20.45 -6.26
N GLY A 182 8.14 20.51 -6.15
CA GLY A 182 8.86 20.98 -4.98
C GLY A 182 8.86 22.50 -4.82
#